data_bf3d0a121350a48663fa02a23e08ad79
#
_entry.id   bf3d0a121350a48663fa02a23e08ad79
#
_cell.length_a   1.000
_cell.length_b   1.000
_cell.length_c   1.000
_cell.angle_alpha   90.00
_cell.angle_beta   90.00
_cell.angle_gamma   90.00
#
_symmetry.space_group_name_H-M   'P 1'
#
loop_
_entity.id
_entity.type
_entity.pdbx_description
1 polymer ?
#
loop_
_entity_poly.entity_id
_entity_poly.type
_entity_poly.pdbx_seq_one_letter_code
_entity_poly.pdbx_strand_id
1 'polypeptide(L)'
;MRKWLVASACCLVLGCVNTSVQQLDHTVRPVRSVDSVSLLLEKPEQPYTVIAVIDAKTGTVFDSFDDLREEIIVEAAKLGGEAVILGSESTDSEFIFTGIAMIQSDTRKLTGEVIVYERG
;
A
#
# COMPACT_ATOMS: atom_id res chain seq x y z
N MET A 1 23.66 -17.20 7.29
CA MET A 1 23.62 -16.33 8.46
C MET A 1 23.97 -14.88 8.19
N ARG A 2 24.91 -14.62 7.31
CA ARG A 2 25.30 -13.24 6.98
C ARG A 2 24.26 -12.47 6.18
N LYS A 3 23.33 -13.16 5.52
CA LYS A 3 22.26 -12.56 4.74
C LYS A 3 21.24 -11.75 5.58
N TRP A 4 21.21 -12.01 6.86
CA TRP A 4 20.28 -11.34 7.79
C TRP A 4 20.67 -9.88 8.04
N LEU A 5 21.95 -9.60 8.09
CA LEU A 5 22.46 -8.26 8.32
C LEU A 5 22.17 -7.32 7.13
N VAL A 6 22.15 -7.87 5.92
CA VAL A 6 21.85 -7.10 4.71
C VAL A 6 20.36 -6.74 4.63
N ALA A 7 19.48 -7.66 5.02
CA ALA A 7 18.05 -7.42 5.04
C ALA A 7 17.66 -6.32 6.05
N SER A 8 18.33 -6.28 7.19
CA SER A 8 18.08 -5.28 8.23
C SER A 8 18.47 -3.87 7.76
N ALA A 9 19.53 -3.72 6.99
CA ALA A 9 20.00 -2.42 6.51
C ALA A 9 19.04 -1.79 5.48
N CYS A 10 18.37 -2.62 4.66
CA CYS A 10 17.42 -2.12 3.67
C CYS A 10 16.15 -1.53 4.28
N CYS A 11 15.76 -1.97 5.47
CA CYS A 11 14.55 -1.46 6.13
C CYS A 11 14.70 -0.02 6.63
N LEU A 12 15.90 0.46 6.82
CA LEU A 12 16.15 1.81 7.33
C LEU A 12 16.00 2.90 6.26
N VAL A 13 16.03 2.54 4.99
CA VAL A 13 16.00 3.49 3.87
C VAL A 13 14.58 3.75 3.37
N LEU A 14 13.61 2.91 3.75
CA LEU A 14 12.24 2.91 3.22
C LEU A 14 11.24 3.62 4.15
N GLY A 15 11.66 4.63 4.90
CA GLY A 15 10.85 5.23 5.96
C GLY A 15 9.80 6.25 5.54
N CYS A 16 9.58 6.51 4.24
CA CYS A 16 8.77 7.65 3.83
C CYS A 16 7.28 7.34 3.64
N VAL A 17 6.90 6.10 3.34
CA VAL A 17 5.50 5.70 3.18
C VAL A 17 5.15 4.67 4.23
N ASN A 18 4.07 4.94 4.96
CA ASN A 18 3.54 4.00 5.95
C ASN A 18 2.42 3.17 5.33
N THR A 19 2.55 1.86 5.41
CA THR A 19 1.53 0.95 4.93
C THR A 19 1.02 0.08 6.07
N SER A 20 -0.28 -0.20 6.05
CA SER A 20 -0.93 -1.12 6.97
C SER A 20 -1.68 -2.15 6.15
N VAL A 21 -1.39 -3.42 6.38
CA VAL A 21 -2.00 -4.53 5.63
C VAL A 21 -2.91 -5.31 6.55
N GLN A 22 -4.19 -5.41 6.19
CA GLN A 22 -5.15 -6.26 6.87
C GLN A 22 -5.45 -7.45 5.97
N GLN A 23 -4.93 -8.61 6.32
CA GLN A 23 -5.21 -9.84 5.59
C GLN A 23 -6.57 -10.39 5.98
N LEU A 24 -7.42 -10.63 4.98
CA LEU A 24 -8.73 -11.25 5.16
C LEU A 24 -8.69 -12.75 4.90
N ASP A 25 -7.73 -13.17 4.08
CA ASP A 25 -7.49 -14.57 3.74
C ASP A 25 -6.01 -14.86 3.98
N HIS A 26 -5.72 -15.76 4.91
CA HIS A 26 -4.35 -16.10 5.31
C HIS A 26 -3.72 -17.23 4.49
N THR A 27 -4.37 -17.63 3.40
CA THR A 27 -3.79 -18.62 2.49
C THR A 27 -2.47 -18.11 1.92
N VAL A 28 -1.42 -18.91 2.07
CA VAL A 28 -0.11 -18.56 1.52
C VAL A 28 -0.13 -18.73 0.01
N ARG A 29 0.21 -17.67 -0.71
CA ARG A 29 0.27 -17.66 -2.17
C ARG A 29 1.66 -17.29 -2.62
N PRO A 30 2.12 -17.80 -3.78
CA PRO A 30 3.43 -17.41 -4.31
C PRO A 30 3.51 -15.90 -4.53
N VAL A 31 4.66 -15.32 -4.19
CA VAL A 31 4.93 -13.91 -4.47
C VAL A 31 4.93 -13.69 -5.98
N ARG A 32 4.26 -12.63 -6.42
CA ARG A 32 4.20 -12.26 -7.84
C ARG A 32 5.14 -11.12 -8.13
N SER A 33 5.49 -10.95 -9.40
CA SER A 33 6.23 -9.75 -9.80
C SER A 33 5.32 -8.54 -9.75
N VAL A 34 5.88 -7.38 -9.43
CA VAL A 34 5.13 -6.13 -9.36
C VAL A 34 4.42 -5.84 -10.68
N ASP A 35 5.08 -6.14 -11.80
CA ASP A 35 4.53 -5.91 -13.14
C ASP A 35 3.30 -6.76 -13.46
N SER A 36 3.12 -7.86 -12.75
CA SER A 36 1.99 -8.77 -12.99
C SER A 36 0.72 -8.39 -12.20
N VAL A 37 0.80 -7.38 -11.32
CA VAL A 37 -0.34 -6.91 -10.55
C VAL A 37 -1.01 -5.75 -11.29
N SER A 38 -2.30 -5.89 -11.56
CA SER A 38 -3.07 -4.85 -12.26
C SER A 38 -3.68 -3.87 -11.27
N LEU A 39 -3.68 -2.60 -11.63
CA LEU A 39 -4.41 -1.56 -10.88
C LEU A 39 -5.78 -1.36 -11.51
N LEU A 40 -6.81 -1.43 -10.69
CA LEU A 40 -8.19 -1.25 -11.12
C LEU A 40 -8.80 -0.06 -10.38
N LEU A 41 -9.50 0.78 -11.10
CA LEU A 41 -10.25 1.90 -10.51
C LEU A 41 -11.69 1.53 -10.21
N GLU A 42 -12.15 0.43 -10.77
CA GLU A 42 -13.51 -0.07 -10.61
C GLU A 42 -13.49 -1.56 -10.35
N LYS A 43 -14.56 -2.08 -9.77
CA LYS A 43 -14.70 -3.52 -9.55
C LYS A 43 -14.74 -4.24 -10.90
N PRO A 44 -13.99 -5.34 -11.05
CA PRO A 44 -14.06 -6.13 -12.29
C PRO A 44 -15.39 -6.87 -12.39
N GLU A 45 -15.80 -7.18 -13.61
CA GLU A 45 -17.01 -7.98 -13.85
C GLU A 45 -16.81 -9.45 -13.51
N GLN A 46 -15.57 -9.93 -13.65
CA GLN A 46 -15.23 -11.31 -13.30
C GLN A 46 -15.30 -11.50 -11.79
N PRO A 47 -15.86 -12.60 -11.30
CA PRO A 47 -15.88 -12.88 -9.86
C PRO A 47 -14.48 -12.90 -9.24
N TYR A 48 -14.37 -12.32 -8.06
CA TYR A 48 -13.10 -12.20 -7.35
C TYR A 48 -13.30 -12.33 -5.85
N THR A 49 -12.19 -12.58 -5.15
CA THR A 49 -12.16 -12.59 -3.69
C THR A 49 -11.18 -11.54 -3.21
N VAL A 50 -11.59 -10.73 -2.25
CA VAL A 50 -10.70 -9.78 -1.58
C VAL A 50 -9.90 -10.54 -0.54
N ILE A 51 -8.58 -10.57 -0.71
CA ILE A 51 -7.69 -11.31 0.20
C ILE A 51 -7.02 -10.40 1.23
N ALA A 52 -6.95 -9.10 0.97
CA ALA A 52 -6.36 -8.14 1.90
C ALA A 52 -6.83 -6.73 1.56
N VAL A 53 -6.74 -5.86 2.55
CA VAL A 53 -6.93 -4.41 2.38
C VAL A 53 -5.65 -3.73 2.82
N ILE A 54 -5.14 -2.84 1.99
CA ILE A 54 -3.91 -2.10 2.26
C ILE A 54 -4.23 -0.63 2.38
N ASP A 55 -3.89 -0.04 3.51
CA ASP A 55 -3.96 1.40 3.72
C ASP A 55 -2.55 1.96 3.63
N ALA A 56 -2.35 2.93 2.75
CA ALA A 56 -1.09 3.62 2.59
C ALA A 56 -1.27 5.10 2.86
N LYS A 57 -0.33 5.70 3.57
CA LYS A 57 -0.33 7.14 3.83
C LYS A 57 1.08 7.69 3.76
N THR A 58 1.18 8.96 3.37
CA THR A 58 2.47 9.61 3.27
C THR A 58 3.04 9.90 4.64
N GLY A 59 4.36 9.71 4.77
CA GLY A 59 5.10 10.09 5.97
C GLY A 59 5.68 11.49 5.88
N THR A 60 5.77 12.06 4.68
CA THR A 60 6.31 13.39 4.43
C THR A 60 5.51 14.11 3.36
N VAL A 61 5.72 15.45 3.26
CA VAL A 61 5.07 16.27 2.24
C VAL A 61 5.60 16.02 0.82
N PHE A 62 6.70 15.29 0.69
CA PHE A 62 7.32 15.00 -0.61
C PHE A 62 6.76 13.77 -1.28
N ASP A 63 6.02 12.94 -0.55
CA ASP A 63 5.43 11.74 -1.11
C ASP A 63 4.14 12.09 -1.87
N SER A 64 3.93 11.43 -2.99
CA SER A 64 2.77 11.64 -3.84
C SER A 64 1.83 10.44 -3.80
N PHE A 65 0.64 10.58 -4.40
CA PHE A 65 -0.27 9.45 -4.58
C PHE A 65 0.35 8.35 -5.44
N ASP A 66 1.24 8.70 -6.37
CA ASP A 66 1.94 7.71 -7.18
C ASP A 66 2.82 6.82 -6.32
N ASP A 67 3.49 7.40 -5.31
CA ASP A 67 4.31 6.65 -4.36
C ASP A 67 3.44 5.69 -3.54
N LEU A 68 2.25 6.13 -3.13
CA LEU A 68 1.30 5.29 -2.41
C LEU A 68 0.82 4.13 -3.26
N ARG A 69 0.53 4.37 -4.54
CA ARG A 69 0.10 3.32 -5.47
C ARG A 69 1.18 2.27 -5.65
N GLU A 70 2.44 2.70 -5.81
CA GLU A 70 3.57 1.79 -5.95
C GLU A 70 3.72 0.90 -4.72
N GLU A 71 3.63 1.47 -3.53
CA GLU A 71 3.73 0.69 -2.29
C GLU A 71 2.61 -0.33 -2.16
N ILE A 72 1.39 0.06 -2.52
CA ILE A 72 0.25 -0.86 -2.49
C ILE A 72 0.48 -2.02 -3.45
N ILE A 73 0.99 -1.76 -4.66
CA ILE A 73 1.29 -2.80 -5.64
C ILE A 73 2.37 -3.74 -5.12
N VAL A 74 3.42 -3.20 -4.51
CA VAL A 74 4.52 -4.00 -3.95
C VAL A 74 3.98 -4.93 -2.86
N GLU A 75 3.17 -4.41 -1.95
CA GLU A 75 2.58 -5.22 -0.88
C GLU A 75 1.61 -6.28 -1.44
N ALA A 76 0.80 -5.91 -2.44
CA ALA A 76 -0.11 -6.85 -3.09
C ALA A 76 0.64 -7.99 -3.77
N ALA A 77 1.75 -7.69 -4.44
CA ALA A 77 2.59 -8.69 -5.08
C ALA A 77 3.17 -9.68 -4.08
N LYS A 78 3.58 -9.20 -2.91
CA LYS A 78 4.08 -10.06 -1.83
C LYS A 78 3.02 -11.03 -1.32
N LEU A 79 1.76 -10.64 -1.35
CA LEU A 79 0.63 -11.47 -0.92
C LEU A 79 0.13 -12.41 -2.02
N GLY A 80 0.69 -12.32 -3.21
CA GLY A 80 0.24 -13.12 -4.35
C GLY A 80 -1.04 -12.61 -4.99
N GLY A 81 -1.37 -11.33 -4.78
CA GLY A 81 -2.55 -10.71 -5.38
C GLY A 81 -2.44 -10.59 -6.88
N GLU A 82 -3.56 -10.75 -7.58
CA GLU A 82 -3.60 -10.62 -9.04
C GLU A 82 -3.91 -9.19 -9.48
N ALA A 83 -4.66 -8.45 -8.67
CA ALA A 83 -5.01 -7.08 -8.95
C ALA A 83 -5.30 -6.32 -7.64
N VAL A 84 -5.31 -5.01 -7.73
CA VAL A 84 -5.69 -4.13 -6.64
C VAL A 84 -6.79 -3.19 -7.14
N ILE A 85 -7.90 -3.14 -6.41
CA ILE A 85 -8.95 -2.15 -6.65
C ILE A 85 -8.64 -0.94 -5.76
N LEU A 86 -8.32 0.18 -6.37
CA LEU A 86 -8.01 1.39 -5.64
C LEU A 86 -9.27 2.06 -5.13
N GLY A 87 -9.24 2.43 -3.86
CA GLY A 87 -10.29 3.23 -3.25
C GLY A 87 -10.08 4.72 -3.50
N SER A 88 -10.80 5.53 -2.74
CA SER A 88 -10.72 6.97 -2.84
C SER A 88 -9.39 7.49 -2.32
N GLU A 89 -8.82 8.44 -3.03
CA GLU A 89 -7.69 9.23 -2.55
C GLU A 89 -8.23 10.28 -1.58
N SER A 90 -7.56 10.43 -0.43
CA SER A 90 -7.95 11.45 0.54
C SER A 90 -6.72 12.19 1.06
N THR A 91 -6.92 13.44 1.43
CA THR A 91 -5.88 14.26 2.03
C THR A 91 -6.43 14.83 3.34
N ASP A 92 -5.74 14.52 4.44
CA ASP A 92 -6.04 15.10 5.74
C ASP A 92 -5.07 16.23 6.02
N SER A 93 -5.59 17.39 6.37
CA SER A 93 -4.79 18.56 6.74
C SER A 93 -4.94 18.82 8.22
N GLU A 94 -3.83 18.95 8.91
CA GLU A 94 -3.80 19.28 10.33
C GLU A 94 -2.96 20.52 10.57
N PHE A 95 -3.40 21.38 11.48
CA PHE A 95 -2.61 22.51 11.94
C PHE A 95 -1.94 22.13 13.26
N ILE A 96 -0.61 22.19 13.27
CA ILE A 96 0.17 21.90 14.46
C ILE A 96 0.75 23.19 14.99
N PHE A 97 0.40 23.50 16.25
CA PHE A 97 0.95 24.67 16.94
C PHE A 97 2.25 24.29 17.63
N THR A 98 3.36 24.92 17.22
CA THR A 98 4.68 24.60 17.74
C THR A 98 5.14 25.53 18.87
N GLY A 99 4.26 26.45 19.31
CA GLY A 99 4.58 27.48 20.30
C GLY A 99 5.05 28.79 19.68
N ILE A 100 5.53 28.77 18.44
CA ILE A 100 6.03 29.94 17.71
C ILE A 100 5.20 30.19 16.45
N ALA A 101 4.74 29.12 15.80
CA ALA A 101 4.02 29.19 14.54
C ALA A 101 3.04 28.03 14.40
N MET A 102 1.99 28.23 13.61
CA MET A 102 1.11 27.15 13.18
C MET A 102 1.66 26.57 11.89
N ILE A 103 1.87 25.26 11.87
CA ILE A 103 2.36 24.52 10.71
C ILE A 103 1.23 23.65 10.20
N GLN A 104 0.93 23.76 8.91
CA GLN A 104 -0.04 22.87 8.26
C GLN A 104 0.69 21.60 7.85
N SER A 105 0.15 20.46 8.29
CA SER A 105 0.64 19.15 7.89
C SER A 105 -0.43 18.46 7.07
N ASP A 106 -0.09 18.07 5.85
CA ASP A 106 -0.99 17.36 4.95
C ASP A 106 -0.57 15.89 4.87
N THR A 107 -1.52 15.00 5.11
CA THR A 107 -1.32 13.57 4.97
C THR A 107 -2.20 13.04 3.86
N ARG A 108 -1.59 12.44 2.85
CA ARG A 108 -2.30 11.77 1.76
C ARG A 108 -2.51 10.31 2.12
N LYS A 109 -3.71 9.82 1.87
CA LYS A 109 -4.10 8.44 2.17
C LYS A 109 -4.71 7.79 0.95
N LEU A 110 -4.39 6.52 0.75
CA LEU A 110 -4.93 5.72 -0.34
C LEU A 110 -5.17 4.31 0.17
N THR A 111 -6.33 3.76 -0.13
CA THR A 111 -6.69 2.39 0.25
C THR A 111 -6.81 1.54 -0.99
N GLY A 112 -6.29 0.31 -0.94
CA GLY A 112 -6.40 -0.67 -2.01
C GLY A 112 -6.94 -2.00 -1.50
N GLU A 113 -7.85 -2.61 -2.24
CA GLU A 113 -8.32 -3.96 -1.99
C GLU A 113 -7.54 -4.92 -2.89
N VAL A 114 -6.78 -5.83 -2.27
CA VAL A 114 -6.03 -6.86 -3.00
C VAL A 114 -6.97 -8.00 -3.32
N ILE A 115 -7.06 -8.37 -4.58
CA ILE A 115 -7.98 -9.40 -5.04
C ILE A 115 -7.27 -10.51 -5.79
N VAL A 116 -7.90 -11.68 -5.78
CA VAL A 116 -7.60 -12.77 -6.68
C VAL A 116 -8.89 -13.17 -7.39
N TYR A 117 -8.80 -13.51 -8.66
CA TYR A 117 -9.96 -13.90 -9.42
C TYR A 117 -10.36 -15.32 -9.07
N GLU A 118 -11.67 -15.54 -8.99
CA GLU A 118 -12.21 -16.88 -8.79
C GLU A 118 -12.09 -17.64 -10.09
N ARG A 119 -11.57 -18.85 -9.99
CA ARG A 119 -11.44 -19.78 -11.12
C ARG A 119 -12.30 -20.99 -10.82
N GLY A 120 -13.42 -20.98 -11.46
CA GLY A 120 -14.40 -22.04 -11.25
C GLY A 120 -14.15 -23.28 -12.05
#